data_c483ad3ca49e858b29026cacb9bb9d45
#
_entry.id   c483ad3ca49e858b29026cacb9bb9d45
#
_cell.length_a   1.000
_cell.length_b   1.000
_cell.length_c   1.000
_cell.angle_alpha   90.00
_cell.angle_beta   90.00
_cell.angle_gamma   90.00
#
_symmetry.space_group_name_H-M   'P 1'
#
loop_
_entity.id
_entity.type
_entity.pdbx_description
1 polymer ?
#
loop_
_entity_poly.entity_id
_entity_poly.type
_entity_poly.pdbx_seq_one_letter_code
_entity_poly.pdbx_strand_id
1 'polypeptide(L)'
;AADLSNEAWTGEAEEYLTKINGKVYSFPLCIEGRGIIYNKSVIEDTLGTEFDPSDIKTQDDFAALLQSLRDNGMKNPISMAKEDWSLGAHQLQYIYETYNGTSDGAAEVINELKDGTLYLPDYTRMNEFLNTFDLLKEYNVAKGDPLGADYDEMAIDLADGKTAFWFNGNWAWPNLEEAGAETTDEYGFLPYFLNNDPD
;
A
#
# COMPACT_ATOMS: atom_id res chain seq x y z
N ALA A 1 -18.61 24.81 -7.92
CA ALA A 1 -19.27 23.90 -6.98
C ALA A 1 -19.96 24.70 -5.89
N ALA A 2 -21.03 24.17 -5.27
CA ALA A 2 -21.70 24.78 -4.14
C ALA A 2 -20.80 24.65 -2.89
N ASP A 3 -20.82 25.68 -2.04
CA ASP A 3 -20.18 25.65 -0.72
C ASP A 3 -21.08 24.85 0.25
N LEU A 4 -20.60 23.72 0.73
CA LEU A 4 -21.31 22.77 1.59
C LEU A 4 -20.92 22.94 3.08
N SER A 5 -20.13 23.94 3.44
CA SER A 5 -19.54 24.09 4.77
C SER A 5 -20.58 24.21 5.91
N ASN A 6 -21.84 24.56 5.58
CA ASN A 6 -22.92 24.72 6.55
C ASN A 6 -23.91 23.55 6.57
N GLU A 7 -23.62 22.46 5.84
CA GLU A 7 -24.46 21.27 5.87
C GLU A 7 -24.36 20.57 7.24
N ALA A 8 -25.48 19.98 7.70
CA ALA A 8 -25.56 19.39 9.05
C ALA A 8 -24.53 18.26 9.30
N TRP A 9 -24.16 17.53 8.27
CA TRP A 9 -23.22 16.39 8.34
C TRP A 9 -21.75 16.83 8.46
N THR A 10 -21.39 18.07 8.15
CA THR A 10 -19.99 18.51 8.13
C THR A 10 -19.32 18.41 9.49
N GLY A 11 -20.06 18.61 10.60
CA GLY A 11 -19.51 18.46 11.94
C GLY A 11 -19.18 17.01 12.31
N GLU A 12 -19.95 16.06 11.80
CA GLU A 12 -19.75 14.63 12.08
C GLU A 12 -18.60 14.04 11.23
N ALA A 13 -18.34 14.65 10.07
CA ALA A 13 -17.32 14.20 9.13
C ALA A 13 -16.06 15.07 9.12
N GLU A 14 -15.88 15.95 10.10
CA GLU A 14 -14.83 17.01 10.11
C GLU A 14 -13.42 16.49 9.78
N GLU A 15 -13.04 15.34 10.33
CA GLU A 15 -11.70 14.74 10.12
C GLU A 15 -11.50 14.19 8.70
N TYR A 16 -12.58 13.93 7.97
CA TYR A 16 -12.53 13.35 6.61
C TYR A 16 -12.77 14.39 5.51
N LEU A 17 -12.94 15.65 5.89
CA LEU A 17 -13.27 16.70 4.95
C LEU A 17 -12.04 17.29 4.25
N THR A 18 -12.04 17.22 2.93
CA THR A 18 -11.11 18.02 2.13
C THR A 18 -11.65 19.45 2.00
N LYS A 19 -10.88 20.42 2.46
CA LYS A 19 -11.23 21.84 2.40
C LYS A 19 -10.35 22.57 1.37
N ILE A 20 -10.97 23.38 0.55
CA ILE A 20 -10.29 24.28 -0.39
C ILE A 20 -10.56 25.71 0.08
N ASN A 21 -9.51 26.45 0.46
CA ASN A 21 -9.62 27.79 1.05
C ASN A 21 -10.60 27.84 2.25
N GLY A 22 -10.55 26.81 3.11
CA GLY A 22 -11.38 26.68 4.30
C GLY A 22 -12.86 26.30 4.04
N LYS A 23 -13.21 25.95 2.82
CA LYS A 23 -14.58 25.61 2.43
C LYS A 23 -14.71 24.17 1.95
N VAL A 24 -15.85 23.55 2.24
CA VAL A 24 -16.20 22.19 1.86
C VAL A 24 -16.99 22.21 0.56
N TYR A 25 -16.57 21.41 -0.44
CA TYR A 25 -17.21 21.34 -1.76
C TYR A 25 -17.62 19.92 -2.17
N SER A 26 -17.34 18.92 -1.34
CA SER A 26 -17.66 17.52 -1.61
C SER A 26 -18.11 16.82 -0.34
N PHE A 27 -18.91 15.78 -0.51
CA PHE A 27 -19.29 14.86 0.55
C PHE A 27 -18.27 13.70 0.58
N PRO A 28 -17.72 13.32 1.75
CA PRO A 28 -16.84 12.16 1.86
C PRO A 28 -17.68 10.89 1.68
N LEU A 29 -17.45 10.15 0.60
CA LEU A 29 -18.23 8.96 0.27
C LEU A 29 -17.73 7.73 1.01
N CYS A 30 -16.40 7.57 1.10
CA CYS A 30 -15.73 6.45 1.73
C CYS A 30 -14.33 6.87 2.21
N ILE A 31 -13.73 6.02 3.03
CA ILE A 31 -12.33 6.12 3.43
C ILE A 31 -11.60 4.95 2.79
N GLU A 32 -10.57 5.25 2.05
CA GLU A 32 -9.72 4.28 1.39
C GLU A 32 -8.32 4.32 1.97
N GLY A 33 -7.79 3.14 2.31
CA GLY A 33 -6.44 2.96 2.79
C GLY A 33 -5.63 2.08 1.84
N ARG A 34 -4.34 2.36 1.70
CA ARG A 34 -3.39 1.60 0.90
C ARG A 34 -2.34 0.95 1.78
N GLY A 35 -1.88 -0.22 1.37
CA GLY A 35 -0.83 -0.95 2.06
C GLY A 35 -0.57 -2.30 1.41
N ILE A 36 -0.26 -3.29 2.20
CA ILE A 36 0.07 -4.62 1.73
C ILE A 36 -0.99 -5.58 2.28
N ILE A 37 -1.91 -6.00 1.41
CA ILE A 37 -2.89 -7.04 1.74
C ILE A 37 -2.12 -8.35 1.91
N TYR A 38 -2.43 -9.13 2.95
CA TYR A 38 -1.87 -10.46 3.13
C TYR A 38 -2.95 -11.54 3.24
N ASN A 39 -2.62 -12.75 2.82
CA ASN A 39 -3.37 -13.97 3.12
C ASN A 39 -2.65 -14.70 4.26
N LYS A 40 -3.19 -14.58 5.48
CA LYS A 40 -2.60 -15.17 6.71
C LYS A 40 -2.53 -16.69 6.61
N SER A 41 -3.59 -17.33 6.12
CA SER A 41 -3.65 -18.78 5.99
C SER A 41 -2.50 -19.32 5.13
N VAL A 42 -2.23 -18.65 4.02
CA VAL A 42 -1.13 -19.01 3.11
C VAL A 42 0.25 -18.79 3.75
N ILE A 43 0.41 -17.73 4.54
CA ILE A 43 1.66 -17.47 5.28
C ILE A 43 1.90 -18.59 6.28
N GLU A 44 0.89 -18.91 7.11
CA GLU A 44 0.97 -19.93 8.14
C GLU A 44 1.21 -21.33 7.58
N ASP A 45 0.51 -21.70 6.51
CA ASP A 45 0.70 -22.96 5.82
C ASP A 45 2.12 -23.09 5.22
N THR A 46 2.65 -22.00 4.66
CA THR A 46 4.00 -21.98 4.09
C THR A 46 5.07 -22.09 5.17
N LEU A 47 4.91 -21.36 6.27
CA LEU A 47 5.91 -21.32 7.35
C LEU A 47 5.77 -22.50 8.34
N GLY A 48 4.58 -23.11 8.41
CA GLY A 48 4.27 -24.14 9.40
C GLY A 48 4.16 -23.61 10.84
N THR A 49 3.95 -22.30 11.00
CA THR A 49 3.85 -21.61 12.30
C THR A 49 2.78 -20.54 12.25
N GLU A 50 2.25 -20.15 13.40
CA GLU A 50 1.34 -19.01 13.53
C GLU A 50 2.02 -17.71 13.06
N PHE A 51 1.27 -16.86 12.41
CA PHE A 51 1.69 -15.52 11.95
C PHE A 51 0.94 -14.44 12.73
N ASP A 52 1.70 -13.60 13.45
CA ASP A 52 1.18 -12.39 14.07
C ASP A 52 1.63 -11.17 13.28
N PRO A 53 0.72 -10.45 12.59
CA PRO A 53 1.09 -9.27 11.82
C PRO A 53 1.69 -8.14 12.69
N SER A 54 1.45 -8.14 14.00
CA SER A 54 2.00 -7.14 14.92
C SER A 54 3.51 -7.27 15.14
N ASP A 55 4.10 -8.41 14.76
CA ASP A 55 5.54 -8.62 14.78
C ASP A 55 6.27 -7.94 13.62
N ILE A 56 5.55 -7.56 12.56
CA ILE A 56 6.10 -6.90 11.38
C ILE A 56 5.94 -5.40 11.55
N LYS A 57 7.00 -4.71 11.95
CA LYS A 57 6.99 -3.28 12.27
C LYS A 57 7.90 -2.45 11.38
N THR A 58 8.87 -3.08 10.75
CA THR A 58 9.92 -2.40 9.99
C THR A 58 10.09 -3.01 8.60
N GLN A 59 10.79 -2.31 7.73
CA GLN A 59 11.18 -2.83 6.42
C GLN A 59 12.03 -4.11 6.55
N ASP A 60 12.94 -4.17 7.55
CA ASP A 60 13.78 -5.35 7.78
C ASP A 60 12.95 -6.55 8.27
N ASP A 61 11.95 -6.35 9.14
CA ASP A 61 11.04 -7.41 9.56
C ASP A 61 10.28 -7.98 8.35
N PHE A 62 9.78 -7.09 7.51
CA PHE A 62 9.07 -7.51 6.30
C PHE A 62 10.00 -8.25 5.32
N ALA A 63 11.22 -7.75 5.12
CA ALA A 63 12.21 -8.43 4.29
C ALA A 63 12.58 -9.83 4.83
N ALA A 64 12.71 -9.96 6.16
CA ALA A 64 12.95 -11.25 6.80
C ALA A 64 11.78 -12.22 6.62
N LEU A 65 10.54 -11.74 6.70
CA LEU A 65 9.35 -12.54 6.43
C LEU A 65 9.32 -13.04 4.98
N LEU A 66 9.57 -12.15 4.01
CA LEU A 66 9.63 -12.50 2.60
C LEU A 66 10.72 -13.55 2.31
N GLN A 67 11.89 -13.40 2.94
CA GLN A 67 12.97 -14.38 2.80
C GLN A 67 12.58 -15.72 3.43
N SER A 68 11.92 -15.72 4.60
CA SER A 68 11.45 -16.93 5.25
C SER A 68 10.45 -17.69 4.40
N LEU A 69 9.49 -16.99 3.76
CA LEU A 69 8.55 -17.61 2.82
C LEU A 69 9.27 -18.22 1.61
N ARG A 70 10.27 -17.50 1.07
CA ARG A 70 11.10 -17.98 -0.03
C ARG A 70 11.86 -19.26 0.32
N ASP A 71 12.46 -19.31 1.51
CA ASP A 71 13.22 -20.45 2.01
C ASP A 71 12.32 -21.68 2.26
N ASN A 72 11.04 -21.45 2.54
CA ASN A 72 10.01 -22.47 2.70
C ASN A 72 9.24 -22.80 1.40
N GLY A 73 9.73 -22.36 0.25
CA GLY A 73 9.26 -22.79 -1.07
C GLY A 73 8.39 -21.78 -1.85
N MET A 74 7.91 -20.69 -1.21
CA MET A 74 7.20 -19.62 -1.90
C MET A 74 8.19 -18.63 -2.50
N LYS A 75 8.70 -18.92 -3.67
CA LYS A 75 9.82 -18.21 -4.30
C LYS A 75 9.59 -16.72 -4.45
N ASN A 76 8.39 -16.31 -4.83
CA ASN A 76 8.00 -14.93 -5.10
C ASN A 76 6.66 -14.64 -4.40
N PRO A 77 6.67 -14.26 -3.11
CA PRO A 77 5.46 -14.11 -2.31
C PRO A 77 4.67 -12.83 -2.55
N ILE A 78 5.11 -11.96 -3.46
CA ILE A 78 4.48 -10.64 -3.71
C ILE A 78 3.73 -10.66 -5.05
N SER A 79 2.50 -10.18 -5.03
CA SER A 79 1.76 -9.70 -6.20
C SER A 79 1.92 -8.17 -6.30
N MET A 80 2.46 -7.68 -7.41
CA MET A 80 2.57 -6.26 -7.71
C MET A 80 2.21 -6.01 -9.16
N ALA A 81 1.09 -5.32 -9.38
CA ALA A 81 0.55 -5.06 -10.70
C ALA A 81 1.32 -3.92 -11.43
N LYS A 82 1.21 -3.90 -12.76
CA LYS A 82 1.91 -2.96 -13.66
C LYS A 82 1.23 -1.61 -13.82
N GLU A 83 -0.01 -1.49 -13.38
CA GLU A 83 -0.84 -0.33 -13.65
C GLU A 83 -0.18 0.97 -13.14
N ASP A 84 -0.17 1.99 -13.98
CA ASP A 84 0.46 3.27 -13.71
C ASP A 84 -0.16 3.99 -12.51
N TRP A 85 -1.46 3.85 -12.30
CA TRP A 85 -2.15 4.39 -11.13
C TRP A 85 -1.70 3.70 -9.82
N SER A 86 -1.39 2.39 -9.86
CA SER A 86 -0.88 1.66 -8.69
C SER A 86 0.56 2.07 -8.38
N LEU A 87 1.43 2.06 -9.37
CA LEU A 87 2.86 2.34 -9.20
C LEU A 87 3.13 3.85 -9.05
N GLY A 88 2.61 4.66 -9.96
CA GLY A 88 2.88 6.09 -10.02
C GLY A 88 2.02 6.91 -9.06
N ALA A 89 0.71 6.62 -8.97
CA ALA A 89 -0.16 7.37 -8.07
C ALA A 89 -0.14 6.79 -6.64
N HIS A 90 -0.42 5.51 -6.44
CA HIS A 90 -0.59 4.99 -5.08
C HIS A 90 0.74 4.76 -4.37
N GLN A 91 1.75 4.16 -5.00
CA GLN A 91 3.02 3.91 -4.32
C GLN A 91 3.88 5.16 -4.23
N LEU A 92 4.07 5.89 -5.33
CA LEU A 92 4.94 7.07 -5.33
C LEU A 92 4.44 8.19 -4.40
N GLN A 93 3.14 8.26 -4.10
CA GLN A 93 2.58 9.25 -3.16
C GLN A 93 3.19 9.18 -1.76
N TYR A 94 3.70 8.03 -1.33
CA TYR A 94 4.35 7.90 -0.01
C TYR A 94 5.51 8.89 0.19
N ILE A 95 6.17 9.35 -0.87
CA ILE A 95 7.28 10.32 -0.75
C ILE A 95 6.87 11.68 -0.18
N TYR A 96 5.60 12.08 -0.34
CA TYR A 96 5.09 13.34 0.19
C TYR A 96 4.01 13.16 1.25
N GLU A 97 3.17 12.13 1.17
CA GLU A 97 2.11 11.88 2.16
C GLU A 97 2.66 11.54 3.54
N THR A 98 3.82 10.86 3.59
CA THR A 98 4.46 10.46 4.85
C THR A 98 5.50 11.47 5.35
N TYR A 99 5.64 12.64 4.74
CA TYR A 99 6.62 13.64 5.15
C TYR A 99 6.49 14.02 6.63
N ASN A 100 5.28 14.33 7.06
CA ASN A 100 4.94 14.57 8.46
C ASN A 100 3.53 14.07 8.84
N GLY A 101 2.91 13.23 8.01
CA GLY A 101 1.58 12.69 8.23
C GLY A 101 0.44 13.70 8.14
N THR A 102 0.67 14.88 7.55
CA THR A 102 -0.34 15.92 7.41
C THR A 102 -0.51 16.38 5.96
N SER A 103 -1.70 16.87 5.62
CA SER A 103 -1.98 17.47 4.30
C SER A 103 -1.11 18.69 4.01
N ASP A 104 -0.76 19.47 5.04
CA ASP A 104 0.10 20.65 4.90
C ASP A 104 1.54 20.23 4.58
N GLY A 105 2.05 19.16 5.21
CA GLY A 105 3.34 18.60 4.91
C GLY A 105 3.44 18.02 3.50
N ALA A 106 2.40 17.33 3.04
CA ALA A 106 2.34 16.88 1.65
C ALA A 106 2.37 18.06 0.66
N ALA A 107 1.62 19.13 0.95
CA ALA A 107 1.62 20.34 0.14
C ALA A 107 2.98 21.04 0.12
N GLU A 108 3.73 21.04 1.24
CA GLU A 108 5.07 21.60 1.33
C GLU A 108 6.02 20.89 0.34
N VAL A 109 6.11 19.56 0.40
CA VAL A 109 6.95 18.76 -0.52
C VAL A 109 6.56 19.01 -1.99
N ILE A 110 5.25 19.05 -2.30
CA ILE A 110 4.78 19.32 -3.65
C ILE A 110 5.18 20.72 -4.12
N ASN A 111 5.14 21.73 -3.25
CA ASN A 111 5.55 23.09 -3.59
C ASN A 111 7.07 23.17 -3.82
N GLU A 112 7.87 22.55 -2.97
CA GLU A 112 9.32 22.47 -3.16
C GLU A 112 9.70 21.79 -4.48
N LEU A 113 8.97 20.73 -4.88
CA LEU A 113 9.13 20.11 -6.19
C LEU A 113 8.80 21.07 -7.35
N LYS A 114 7.70 21.83 -7.24
CA LYS A 114 7.29 22.83 -8.25
C LYS A 114 8.29 23.97 -8.37
N ASP A 115 8.83 24.41 -7.26
CA ASP A 115 9.76 25.53 -7.19
C ASP A 115 11.20 25.10 -7.53
N GLY A 116 11.44 23.78 -7.70
CA GLY A 116 12.76 23.22 -8.00
C GLY A 116 13.75 23.32 -6.84
N THR A 117 13.26 23.50 -5.62
CA THR A 117 14.10 23.57 -4.41
C THR A 117 14.36 22.20 -3.81
N LEU A 118 13.50 21.20 -4.08
CA LEU A 118 13.70 19.81 -3.70
C LEU A 118 14.33 19.03 -4.86
N TYR A 119 15.51 18.45 -4.60
CA TYR A 119 16.16 17.54 -5.54
C TYR A 119 15.91 16.09 -5.10
N LEU A 120 15.08 15.36 -5.84
CA LEU A 120 14.62 13.99 -5.47
C LEU A 120 15.75 13.00 -5.16
N PRO A 121 16.89 12.95 -5.88
CA PRO A 121 17.99 12.04 -5.54
C PRO A 121 18.59 12.24 -4.15
N ASP A 122 18.51 13.45 -3.59
CA ASP A 122 19.00 13.77 -2.24
C ASP A 122 17.88 13.69 -1.17
N TYR A 123 16.65 13.45 -1.59
CA TYR A 123 15.51 13.41 -0.69
C TYR A 123 15.42 12.04 0.00
N THR A 124 15.59 12.04 1.32
CA THR A 124 15.63 10.81 2.13
C THR A 124 14.41 9.92 1.90
N ARG A 125 13.20 10.50 1.92
CA ARG A 125 11.96 9.75 1.75
C ARG A 125 11.85 9.08 0.37
N MET A 126 12.43 9.70 -0.67
CA MET A 126 12.52 9.08 -2.00
C MET A 126 13.42 7.85 -2.00
N ASN A 127 14.56 7.92 -1.30
CA ASN A 127 15.48 6.78 -1.20
C ASN A 127 14.87 5.65 -0.35
N GLU A 128 14.19 5.96 0.73
CA GLU A 128 13.45 4.98 1.55
C GLU A 128 12.36 4.29 0.73
N PHE A 129 11.57 5.07 -0.01
CA PHE A 129 10.58 4.53 -0.94
C PHE A 129 11.19 3.58 -1.97
N LEU A 130 12.28 3.97 -2.61
CA LEU A 130 12.95 3.14 -3.61
C LEU A 130 13.48 1.84 -3.02
N ASN A 131 13.99 1.84 -1.80
CA ASN A 131 14.45 0.63 -1.12
C ASN A 131 13.28 -0.37 -0.93
N THR A 132 12.12 0.10 -0.48
CA THR A 132 10.94 -0.76 -0.35
C THR A 132 10.41 -1.20 -1.71
N PHE A 133 10.39 -0.32 -2.69
CA PHE A 133 9.97 -0.65 -4.05
C PHE A 133 10.87 -1.75 -4.67
N ASP A 134 12.18 -1.65 -4.49
CA ASP A 134 13.14 -2.66 -4.94
C ASP A 134 12.94 -3.99 -4.21
N LEU A 135 12.61 -3.96 -2.91
CA LEU A 135 12.26 -5.15 -2.15
C LEU A 135 11.00 -5.83 -2.72
N LEU A 136 9.92 -5.08 -2.92
CA LEU A 136 8.68 -5.60 -3.52
C LEU A 136 8.93 -6.19 -4.91
N LYS A 137 9.68 -5.50 -5.75
CA LYS A 137 10.06 -5.94 -7.10
C LYS A 137 10.89 -7.23 -7.07
N GLU A 138 11.84 -7.36 -6.13
CA GLU A 138 12.69 -8.56 -5.99
C GLU A 138 11.86 -9.80 -5.66
N TYR A 139 10.79 -9.66 -4.90
CA TYR A 139 9.92 -10.75 -4.48
C TYR A 139 8.63 -10.87 -5.31
N ASN A 140 8.45 -10.04 -6.35
CA ASN A 140 7.26 -10.05 -7.20
C ASN A 140 7.16 -11.34 -8.03
N VAL A 141 5.97 -11.93 -8.06
CA VAL A 141 5.67 -13.13 -8.89
C VAL A 141 5.92 -12.85 -10.37
N ALA A 142 5.63 -11.64 -10.84
CA ALA A 142 5.87 -11.17 -12.19
C ALA A 142 7.28 -10.58 -12.42
N LYS A 143 8.24 -10.83 -11.53
CA LYS A 143 9.62 -10.31 -11.63
C LYS A 143 10.28 -10.52 -13.00
N GLY A 144 9.97 -11.65 -13.68
CA GLY A 144 10.54 -11.99 -14.98
C GLY A 144 9.95 -11.19 -16.15
N ASP A 145 8.73 -10.73 -16.01
CA ASP A 145 8.00 -9.88 -16.97
C ASP A 145 7.10 -8.88 -16.22
N PRO A 146 7.66 -7.82 -15.62
CA PRO A 146 6.88 -6.88 -14.82
C PRO A 146 5.80 -6.14 -15.63
N LEU A 147 5.98 -6.01 -16.97
CA LEU A 147 4.99 -5.38 -17.83
C LEU A 147 3.82 -6.31 -18.17
N GLY A 148 3.96 -7.60 -17.91
CA GLY A 148 2.89 -8.59 -18.00
C GLY A 148 2.03 -8.71 -16.74
N ALA A 149 2.41 -8.06 -15.64
CA ALA A 149 1.73 -8.17 -14.33
C ALA A 149 0.34 -7.51 -14.35
N ASP A 150 -0.65 -8.22 -14.79
CA ASP A 150 -2.05 -7.77 -14.89
C ASP A 150 -2.72 -7.71 -13.52
N TYR A 151 -3.58 -6.70 -13.28
CA TYR A 151 -4.24 -6.47 -12.00
C TYR A 151 -5.10 -7.65 -11.55
N ASP A 152 -5.88 -8.23 -12.48
CA ASP A 152 -6.78 -9.33 -12.15
C ASP A 152 -6.00 -10.63 -11.88
N GLU A 153 -4.89 -10.86 -12.61
CA GLU A 153 -3.98 -11.98 -12.32
C GLU A 153 -3.35 -11.85 -10.92
N MET A 154 -3.00 -10.64 -10.50
CA MET A 154 -2.44 -10.42 -9.15
C MET A 154 -3.46 -10.72 -8.05
N ALA A 155 -4.74 -10.41 -8.25
CA ALA A 155 -5.81 -10.80 -7.35
C ALA A 155 -6.00 -12.31 -7.28
N ILE A 156 -5.99 -12.99 -8.44
CA ILE A 156 -6.07 -14.46 -8.54
C ILE A 156 -4.88 -15.12 -7.85
N ASP A 157 -3.67 -14.61 -8.06
CA ASP A 157 -2.46 -15.16 -7.45
C ASP A 157 -2.49 -15.11 -5.92
N LEU A 158 -3.06 -14.04 -5.33
CA LEU A 158 -3.26 -13.95 -3.88
C LEU A 158 -4.38 -14.87 -3.40
N ALA A 159 -5.52 -14.92 -4.12
CA ALA A 159 -6.66 -15.75 -3.75
C ALA A 159 -6.32 -17.25 -3.84
N ASP A 160 -5.59 -17.67 -4.86
CA ASP A 160 -5.13 -19.06 -5.07
C ASP A 160 -3.95 -19.47 -4.16
N GLY A 161 -3.41 -18.53 -3.36
CA GLY A 161 -2.27 -18.81 -2.49
C GLY A 161 -0.92 -18.98 -3.21
N LYS A 162 -0.81 -18.55 -4.47
CA LYS A 162 0.48 -18.52 -5.18
C LYS A 162 1.41 -17.43 -4.63
N THR A 163 0.82 -16.36 -4.12
CA THR A 163 1.49 -15.28 -3.39
C THR A 163 0.87 -15.12 -2.02
N ALA A 164 1.61 -14.51 -1.10
CA ALA A 164 1.14 -14.22 0.25
C ALA A 164 0.72 -12.77 0.44
N PHE A 165 1.18 -11.88 -0.45
CA PHE A 165 0.98 -10.43 -0.33
C PHE A 165 0.63 -9.77 -1.65
N TRP A 166 -0.21 -8.72 -1.57
CA TRP A 166 -0.56 -7.86 -2.69
C TRP A 166 -0.57 -6.40 -2.27
N PHE A 167 0.28 -5.56 -2.88
CA PHE A 167 0.20 -4.12 -2.67
C PHE A 167 -1.07 -3.59 -3.34
N ASN A 168 -2.03 -3.16 -2.51
CA ASN A 168 -3.31 -2.61 -2.97
C ASN A 168 -3.98 -1.79 -1.83
N GLY A 169 -5.26 -1.52 -1.96
CA GLY A 169 -6.07 -0.86 -0.96
C GLY A 169 -7.29 -1.67 -0.53
N ASN A 170 -7.97 -1.17 0.49
CA ASN A 170 -9.17 -1.82 1.04
C ASN A 170 -10.34 -1.92 0.03
N TRP A 171 -10.29 -1.20 -1.07
CA TRP A 171 -11.23 -1.34 -2.20
C TRP A 171 -11.06 -2.65 -2.99
N ALA A 172 -9.94 -3.38 -2.81
CA ALA A 172 -9.61 -4.57 -3.59
C ALA A 172 -10.34 -5.84 -3.12
N TRP A 173 -11.07 -5.80 -2.00
CA TRP A 173 -11.79 -6.96 -1.49
C TRP A 173 -12.76 -7.59 -2.51
N PRO A 174 -13.60 -6.84 -3.24
CA PRO A 174 -14.44 -7.42 -4.27
C PRO A 174 -13.67 -8.17 -5.37
N ASN A 175 -12.45 -7.73 -5.71
CA ASN A 175 -11.62 -8.42 -6.69
C ASN A 175 -11.14 -9.78 -6.16
N LEU A 176 -10.81 -9.86 -4.87
CA LEU A 176 -10.44 -11.13 -4.22
C LEU A 176 -11.62 -12.09 -4.17
N GLU A 177 -12.82 -11.61 -3.86
CA GLU A 177 -14.05 -12.42 -3.88
C GLU A 177 -14.33 -12.95 -5.29
N GLU A 178 -14.23 -12.10 -6.33
CA GLU A 178 -14.40 -12.49 -7.72
C GLU A 178 -13.33 -13.48 -8.19
N ALA A 179 -12.10 -13.33 -7.69
CA ALA A 179 -10.99 -14.26 -7.93
C ALA A 179 -11.15 -15.61 -7.21
N GLY A 180 -12.17 -15.76 -6.36
CA GLY A 180 -12.48 -16.99 -5.66
C GLY A 180 -11.77 -17.17 -4.33
N ALA A 181 -11.41 -16.06 -3.66
CA ALA A 181 -10.85 -16.12 -2.31
C ALA A 181 -11.71 -16.99 -1.39
N GLU A 182 -11.09 -17.96 -0.74
CA GLU A 182 -11.79 -18.88 0.14
C GLU A 182 -12.30 -18.15 1.38
N THR A 183 -13.53 -18.41 1.75
CA THR A 183 -14.16 -17.78 2.93
C THR A 183 -13.55 -18.23 4.27
N THR A 184 -12.76 -19.28 4.24
CA THR A 184 -12.02 -19.82 5.39
C THR A 184 -10.65 -19.18 5.56
N ASP A 185 -10.13 -18.51 4.54
CA ASP A 185 -8.87 -17.81 4.60
C ASP A 185 -8.98 -16.51 5.40
N GLU A 186 -7.94 -16.22 6.17
CA GLU A 186 -7.85 -14.98 6.92
C GLU A 186 -6.99 -13.98 6.13
N TYR A 187 -7.61 -12.87 5.74
CA TYR A 187 -6.94 -11.75 5.11
C TYR A 187 -6.75 -10.59 6.07
N GLY A 188 -5.71 -9.82 5.88
CA GLY A 188 -5.46 -8.61 6.64
C GLY A 188 -4.61 -7.61 5.88
N PHE A 189 -4.14 -6.59 6.59
CA PHE A 189 -3.49 -5.44 5.99
C PHE A 189 -2.24 -5.05 6.78
N LEU A 190 -1.09 -4.98 6.13
CA LEU A 190 0.13 -4.41 6.68
C LEU A 190 0.35 -3.00 6.12
N PRO A 191 1.00 -2.11 6.88
CA PRO A 191 1.44 -0.83 6.36
C PRO A 191 2.47 -0.99 5.24
N TYR A 192 2.69 0.06 4.48
CA TYR A 192 3.81 0.15 3.56
C TYR A 192 5.05 0.60 4.34
N PHE A 193 5.99 -0.29 4.53
CA PHE A 193 7.20 -0.03 5.32
C PHE A 193 8.20 0.79 4.49
N LEU A 194 8.47 2.02 4.87
CA LEU A 194 9.43 2.89 4.18
C LEU A 194 10.85 2.72 4.71
N ASN A 195 11.00 2.42 6.00
CA ASN A 195 12.28 2.30 6.66
C ASN A 195 12.19 1.36 7.89
N ASN A 196 13.18 1.43 8.76
CA ASN A 196 13.28 0.62 9.98
C ASN A 196 12.89 1.40 11.26
N ASP A 197 12.17 2.50 11.12
CA ASP A 197 11.56 3.21 12.24
C ASP A 197 10.20 2.54 12.55
N PRO A 198 10.01 1.97 13.74
CA PRO A 198 8.78 1.27 14.08
C PRO A 198 7.63 2.19 14.51
N ASP A 199 7.86 3.52 14.64
CA ASP A 199 6.92 4.55 15.13
C ASP A 199 6.26 5.35 14.01
#